data_5d9f2157814a3309c744e131a54fee7a
#
_entry.id   5d9f2157814a3309c744e131a54fee7a
#
_cell.length_a   1.000
_cell.length_b   1.000
_cell.length_c   1.000
_cell.angle_alpha   90.00
_cell.angle_beta   90.00
_cell.angle_gamma   90.00
#
_symmetry.space_group_name_H-M   'P 1'
#
loop_
_entity.id
_entity.type
_entity.pdbx_description
1 polymer ?
#
loop_
_entity_poly.entity_id
_entity_poly.type
_entity_poly.pdbx_seq_one_letter_code
_entity_poly.pdbx_strand_id
1 'polypeptide(L)'
;MRGGDDMDKVILIKYGELTTKKGNRNFFINTLYHNIKRKLDGYEIHIHKDRACMYIEFLDKDYKSIQKIVDKIFGIHTYQVANIVDSDDEQIQDCLLKIAKETQFSSFKVEVKRSNKSFPIHSMDYNRVLGGLLLKNIPNIFVDVHQPDKKFRVEIRDSKTFIYSDTYYGCGGYPVGTQPKGMLMLSGGIDSPVAGYLAMKRGVVLEAVYFEAVPHTSLEARNKVIDLCKKLASYTDSIKLHIVNFTPIQEEIYKNCREDYCITIMRRMMYRIMEGLAKKYHGLVIVNGESIGQVASQTLTSMSVINSVTNMPVIRPVACLDKLEIIDIARRIDTYDISILPFEDCCTVFVPRHPVINPRLDVSIEEENKFDYSGMIDEAIDSVSTIVVVDKTEDEFQEFL
;
A
#
# COMPACT_ATOMS: atom_id res chain seq x y z
N MET A 1 7.06 -14.69 -35.34
CA MET A 1 8.50 -15.06 -35.36
C MET A 1 9.23 -13.87 -34.73
N ARG A 2 9.55 -13.91 -33.42
CA ARG A 2 10.41 -12.91 -32.78
C ARG A 2 11.85 -13.28 -33.13
N GLY A 3 12.63 -12.29 -33.60
CA GLY A 3 14.01 -12.51 -34.06
C GLY A 3 14.89 -13.02 -32.92
N GLY A 4 15.73 -14.01 -33.22
CA GLY A 4 16.67 -14.60 -32.28
C GLY A 4 17.71 -13.60 -31.81
N ASP A 5 17.94 -13.59 -30.53
CA ASP A 5 19.05 -13.19 -29.67
C ASP A 5 18.65 -12.47 -28.37
N ASP A 6 17.37 -12.13 -28.14
CA ASP A 6 16.92 -11.57 -26.86
C ASP A 6 16.27 -12.68 -26.05
N MET A 7 16.95 -13.11 -24.96
CA MET A 7 16.36 -14.01 -23.96
C MET A 7 15.19 -13.30 -23.32
N ASP A 8 13.97 -13.88 -23.44
CA ASP A 8 12.75 -13.27 -22.95
C ASP A 8 12.85 -13.05 -21.43
N LYS A 9 12.92 -11.80 -21.01
CA LYS A 9 12.88 -11.43 -19.59
C LYS A 9 11.44 -11.39 -19.13
N VAL A 10 11.22 -11.83 -17.89
CA VAL A 10 9.91 -11.82 -17.25
C VAL A 10 10.02 -11.32 -15.80
N ILE A 11 8.96 -10.73 -15.29
CA ILE A 11 8.83 -10.50 -13.85
C ILE A 11 8.14 -11.71 -13.24
N LEU A 12 8.90 -12.52 -12.49
CA LEU A 12 8.42 -13.71 -11.81
C LEU A 12 7.97 -13.36 -10.40
N ILE A 13 6.66 -13.38 -10.14
CA ILE A 13 6.04 -13.06 -8.85
C ILE A 13 5.76 -14.33 -8.08
N LYS A 14 6.27 -14.42 -6.85
CA LYS A 14 5.96 -15.51 -5.91
C LYS A 14 4.87 -15.07 -4.95
N TYR A 15 3.86 -15.93 -4.77
CA TYR A 15 2.66 -15.60 -3.99
C TYR A 15 2.88 -15.40 -2.49
N GLY A 16 4.02 -15.84 -1.93
CA GLY A 16 4.36 -15.62 -0.52
C GLY A 16 3.23 -16.02 0.43
N GLU A 17 2.78 -15.07 1.26
CA GLU A 17 1.71 -15.25 2.25
C GLU A 17 0.38 -15.74 1.62
N LEU A 18 0.11 -15.43 0.36
CA LEU A 18 -1.12 -15.87 -0.31
C LEU A 18 -1.20 -17.41 -0.43
N THR A 19 -0.05 -18.10 -0.38
CA THR A 19 -0.01 -19.57 -0.44
C THR A 19 -0.55 -20.25 0.81
N THR A 20 -0.57 -19.53 1.96
CA THR A 20 -1.07 -20.07 3.23
C THR A 20 -2.59 -20.10 3.31
N LYS A 21 -3.29 -19.45 2.37
CA LYS A 21 -4.75 -19.42 2.27
C LYS A 21 -5.28 -20.74 1.71
N LYS A 22 -5.90 -21.58 2.54
CA LYS A 22 -6.36 -22.92 2.12
C LYS A 22 -7.60 -22.88 1.22
N GLY A 23 -8.72 -22.33 1.69
CA GLY A 23 -10.01 -22.40 0.99
C GLY A 23 -10.23 -21.29 -0.05
N ASN A 24 -9.68 -20.11 0.16
CA ASN A 24 -9.95 -18.91 -0.65
C ASN A 24 -8.72 -18.41 -1.44
N ARG A 25 -7.70 -19.22 -1.59
CA ARG A 25 -6.45 -18.86 -2.27
C ARG A 25 -6.68 -18.32 -3.68
N ASN A 26 -7.55 -18.95 -4.46
CA ASN A 26 -7.83 -18.53 -5.83
C ASN A 26 -8.45 -17.12 -5.89
N PHE A 27 -9.26 -16.76 -4.91
CA PHE A 27 -9.80 -15.40 -4.80
C PHE A 27 -8.68 -14.36 -4.65
N PHE A 28 -7.71 -14.58 -3.75
CA PHE A 28 -6.57 -13.69 -3.56
C PHE A 28 -5.68 -13.59 -4.81
N ILE A 29 -5.38 -14.73 -5.45
CA ILE A 29 -4.57 -14.76 -6.67
C ILE A 29 -5.28 -14.05 -7.82
N ASN A 30 -6.58 -14.25 -7.99
CA ASN A 30 -7.36 -13.59 -9.02
C ASN A 30 -7.45 -12.08 -8.78
N THR A 31 -7.64 -11.65 -7.51
CA THR A 31 -7.62 -10.21 -7.16
C THR A 31 -6.26 -9.60 -7.48
N LEU A 32 -5.15 -10.27 -7.12
CA LEU A 32 -3.80 -9.83 -7.47
C LEU A 32 -3.62 -9.71 -8.99
N TYR A 33 -4.04 -10.73 -9.74
CA TYR A 33 -3.98 -10.72 -11.21
C TYR A 33 -4.72 -9.52 -11.80
N HIS A 34 -5.94 -9.24 -11.33
CA HIS A 34 -6.72 -8.11 -11.83
C HIS A 34 -6.11 -6.76 -11.44
N ASN A 35 -5.54 -6.64 -10.24
CA ASN A 35 -4.85 -5.42 -9.82
C ASN A 35 -3.59 -5.17 -10.67
N ILE A 36 -2.79 -6.21 -10.96
CA ILE A 36 -1.63 -6.10 -11.85
C ILE A 36 -2.07 -5.68 -13.25
N LYS A 37 -3.06 -6.40 -13.82
CA LYS A 37 -3.54 -6.12 -15.18
C LYS A 37 -4.03 -4.67 -15.32
N ARG A 38 -4.76 -4.17 -14.34
CA ARG A 38 -5.31 -2.81 -14.32
C ARG A 38 -4.22 -1.74 -14.15
N LYS A 39 -3.24 -1.98 -13.25
CA LYS A 39 -2.11 -1.06 -13.03
C LYS A 39 -1.15 -0.98 -14.20
N LEU A 40 -1.06 -2.03 -14.99
CA LEU A 40 -0.21 -2.12 -16.18
C LEU A 40 -1.01 -1.90 -17.46
N ASP A 41 -2.23 -1.35 -17.37
CA ASP A 41 -3.00 -0.94 -18.55
C ASP A 41 -2.23 0.12 -19.34
N GLY A 42 -2.17 -0.05 -20.67
CA GLY A 42 -1.34 0.78 -21.56
C GLY A 42 0.07 0.20 -21.86
N TYR A 43 0.52 -0.85 -21.17
CA TYR A 43 1.73 -1.59 -21.51
C TYR A 43 1.40 -2.87 -22.29
N GLU A 44 2.25 -3.21 -23.27
CA GLU A 44 2.15 -4.50 -23.98
C GLU A 44 2.71 -5.61 -23.10
N ILE A 45 1.82 -6.32 -22.41
CA ILE A 45 2.17 -7.37 -21.44
C ILE A 45 1.32 -8.63 -21.63
N HIS A 46 1.91 -9.78 -21.28
CA HIS A 46 1.18 -11.03 -21.11
C HIS A 46 1.40 -11.57 -19.70
N ILE A 47 0.30 -11.82 -18.97
CA ILE A 47 0.34 -12.31 -17.58
C ILE A 47 -0.05 -13.77 -17.56
N HIS A 48 0.88 -14.61 -17.13
CA HIS A 48 0.67 -16.03 -16.91
C HIS A 48 0.54 -16.32 -15.41
N LYS A 49 -0.44 -17.13 -15.03
CA LYS A 49 -0.63 -17.54 -13.62
C LYS A 49 -0.81 -19.05 -13.52
N ASP A 50 -0.12 -19.65 -12.58
CA ASP A 50 -0.28 -21.03 -12.20
C ASP A 50 -0.48 -21.18 -10.67
N ARG A 51 -0.47 -22.42 -10.17
CA ARG A 51 -0.59 -22.68 -8.73
C ARG A 51 0.60 -22.20 -7.90
N ALA A 52 1.78 -22.04 -8.48
CA ALA A 52 3.02 -21.76 -7.77
C ALA A 52 3.45 -20.30 -7.84
N CYS A 53 3.21 -19.65 -8.97
CA CYS A 53 3.63 -18.28 -9.23
C CYS A 53 2.77 -17.62 -10.32
N MET A 54 3.06 -16.35 -10.55
CA MET A 54 2.63 -15.56 -11.69
C MET A 54 3.86 -14.99 -12.36
N TYR A 55 3.87 -14.88 -13.69
CA TYR A 55 4.92 -14.14 -14.37
C TYR A 55 4.33 -13.23 -15.44
N ILE A 56 5.01 -12.12 -15.68
CA ILE A 56 4.63 -11.07 -16.61
C ILE A 56 5.70 -10.99 -17.69
N GLU A 57 5.31 -11.26 -18.92
CA GLU A 57 6.12 -10.94 -20.13
C GLU A 57 5.90 -9.47 -20.47
N PHE A 58 6.94 -8.78 -20.87
CA PHE A 58 6.92 -7.34 -21.16
C PHE A 58 7.97 -7.00 -22.23
N LEU A 59 7.88 -5.80 -22.82
CA LEU A 59 8.91 -5.27 -23.69
C LEU A 59 10.07 -4.71 -22.89
N ASP A 60 11.31 -5.05 -23.21
CA ASP A 60 12.51 -4.65 -22.44
C ASP A 60 12.62 -3.13 -22.21
N LYS A 61 12.17 -2.30 -23.16
CA LYS A 61 12.12 -0.84 -23.03
C LYS A 61 11.26 -0.37 -21.85
N ASP A 62 10.23 -1.14 -21.49
CA ASP A 62 9.22 -0.77 -20.46
C ASP A 62 9.60 -1.29 -19.05
N TYR A 63 10.69 -2.06 -18.95
CA TYR A 63 11.08 -2.74 -17.70
C TYR A 63 11.10 -1.82 -16.48
N LYS A 64 11.80 -0.68 -16.55
CA LYS A 64 11.93 0.23 -15.39
C LYS A 64 10.60 0.83 -14.95
N SER A 65 9.73 1.14 -15.89
CA SER A 65 8.40 1.68 -15.64
C SER A 65 7.49 0.63 -14.99
N ILE A 66 7.48 -0.58 -15.56
CA ILE A 66 6.73 -1.73 -15.04
C ILE A 66 7.22 -2.09 -13.62
N GLN A 67 8.54 -2.10 -13.39
CA GLN A 67 9.10 -2.38 -12.07
C GLN A 67 8.61 -1.39 -11.01
N LYS A 68 8.63 -0.09 -11.27
CA LYS A 68 8.12 0.95 -10.37
C LYS A 68 6.64 0.74 -10.02
N ILE A 69 5.84 0.29 -10.97
CA ILE A 69 4.43 -0.01 -10.75
C ILE A 69 4.29 -1.28 -9.90
N VAL A 70 5.02 -2.35 -10.22
CA VAL A 70 5.01 -3.62 -9.48
C VAL A 70 5.42 -3.44 -8.02
N ASP A 71 6.38 -2.55 -7.74
CA ASP A 71 6.83 -2.21 -6.39
C ASP A 71 5.69 -1.64 -5.50
N LYS A 72 4.66 -1.04 -6.10
CA LYS A 72 3.52 -0.43 -5.41
C LYS A 72 2.27 -1.32 -5.36
N ILE A 73 2.32 -2.57 -5.81
CA ILE A 73 1.16 -3.47 -5.81
C ILE A 73 1.14 -4.33 -4.53
N PHE A 74 0.11 -4.14 -3.71
CA PHE A 74 -0.11 -4.99 -2.55
C PHE A 74 -0.43 -6.43 -2.95
N GLY A 75 0.09 -7.39 -2.19
CA GLY A 75 0.00 -8.82 -2.46
C GLY A 75 1.26 -9.39 -3.12
N ILE A 76 2.14 -8.54 -3.66
CA ILE A 76 3.45 -8.94 -4.15
C ILE A 76 4.44 -8.87 -2.99
N HIS A 77 4.89 -10.02 -2.50
CA HIS A 77 5.86 -10.10 -1.42
C HIS A 77 7.29 -10.01 -1.93
N THR A 78 7.61 -10.86 -2.91
CA THR A 78 8.88 -10.82 -3.64
C THR A 78 8.64 -11.09 -5.11
N TYR A 79 9.48 -10.51 -5.95
CA TYR A 79 9.53 -10.83 -7.36
C TYR A 79 10.99 -10.89 -7.84
N GLN A 80 11.20 -11.51 -9.00
CA GLN A 80 12.49 -11.65 -9.65
C GLN A 80 12.37 -11.21 -11.11
N VAL A 81 13.41 -10.60 -11.62
CA VAL A 81 13.59 -10.45 -13.06
C VAL A 81 14.32 -11.70 -13.55
N ALA A 82 13.58 -12.56 -14.21
CA ALA A 82 14.09 -13.85 -14.65
C ALA A 82 14.16 -13.91 -16.17
N ASN A 83 15.18 -14.58 -16.67
CA ASN A 83 15.18 -15.02 -18.07
C ASN A 83 14.40 -16.35 -18.16
N ILE A 84 13.56 -16.48 -19.17
CA ILE A 84 12.74 -17.66 -19.40
C ILE A 84 13.23 -18.39 -20.64
N VAL A 85 13.52 -19.68 -20.49
CA VAL A 85 13.94 -20.56 -21.60
C VAL A 85 13.15 -21.85 -21.55
N ASP A 86 13.20 -22.65 -22.60
CA ASP A 86 12.68 -24.01 -22.55
C ASP A 86 13.46 -24.87 -21.55
N SER A 87 12.80 -25.90 -20.96
CA SER A 87 13.45 -26.81 -20.02
C SER A 87 14.33 -27.82 -20.75
N ASP A 88 15.28 -27.29 -21.52
CA ASP A 88 16.31 -27.99 -22.28
C ASP A 88 17.70 -27.69 -21.71
N ASP A 89 18.59 -28.71 -21.64
CA ASP A 89 19.88 -28.57 -20.97
C ASP A 89 20.79 -27.53 -21.63
N GLU A 90 20.85 -27.52 -22.97
CA GLU A 90 21.71 -26.60 -23.74
C GLU A 90 21.21 -25.14 -23.55
N GLN A 91 19.92 -24.89 -23.70
CA GLN A 91 19.33 -23.56 -23.52
C GLN A 91 19.52 -23.03 -22.08
N ILE A 92 19.40 -23.90 -21.07
CA ILE A 92 19.61 -23.53 -19.66
C ILE A 92 21.07 -23.13 -19.42
N GLN A 93 22.02 -23.92 -19.95
CA GLN A 93 23.45 -23.64 -19.83
C GLN A 93 23.85 -22.34 -20.50
N ASP A 94 23.41 -22.13 -21.73
CA ASP A 94 23.71 -20.91 -22.52
C ASP A 94 23.12 -19.67 -21.85
N CYS A 95 21.87 -19.73 -21.39
CA CYS A 95 21.22 -18.64 -20.71
C CYS A 95 21.93 -18.30 -19.41
N LEU A 96 22.25 -19.28 -18.57
CA LEU A 96 22.98 -19.06 -17.32
C LEU A 96 24.34 -18.42 -17.57
N LEU A 97 25.07 -18.92 -18.55
CA LEU A 97 26.40 -18.41 -18.91
C LEU A 97 26.35 -16.96 -19.41
N LYS A 98 25.34 -16.61 -20.22
CA LYS A 98 25.10 -15.24 -20.69
C LYS A 98 24.85 -14.31 -19.50
N ILE A 99 23.90 -14.65 -18.60
CA ILE A 99 23.58 -13.87 -17.41
C ILE A 99 24.82 -13.68 -16.53
N ALA A 100 25.59 -14.75 -16.32
CA ALA A 100 26.76 -14.69 -15.46
C ALA A 100 27.89 -13.81 -16.06
N LYS A 101 28.09 -13.81 -17.37
CA LYS A 101 29.05 -12.92 -18.05
C LYS A 101 28.66 -11.44 -17.98
N GLU A 102 27.37 -11.13 -17.94
CA GLU A 102 26.85 -9.78 -17.81
C GLU A 102 26.81 -9.29 -16.33
N THR A 103 27.06 -10.20 -15.37
CA THR A 103 26.98 -9.90 -13.93
C THR A 103 28.40 -9.81 -13.35
N GLN A 104 28.64 -8.82 -12.51
CA GLN A 104 29.91 -8.67 -11.81
C GLN A 104 29.86 -9.36 -10.42
N PHE A 105 30.75 -10.31 -10.16
CA PHE A 105 30.86 -11.04 -8.90
C PHE A 105 32.24 -11.73 -8.79
N SER A 106 32.67 -12.07 -7.58
CA SER A 106 33.88 -12.84 -7.32
C SER A 106 33.54 -14.25 -6.81
N SER A 107 32.53 -14.37 -5.98
CA SER A 107 32.07 -15.65 -5.45
C SER A 107 30.62 -15.91 -5.83
N PHE A 108 30.27 -17.19 -6.04
CA PHE A 108 28.94 -17.55 -6.45
C PHE A 108 28.45 -18.90 -5.93
N LYS A 109 27.12 -19.08 -6.00
CA LYS A 109 26.43 -20.35 -5.79
C LYS A 109 25.40 -20.53 -6.88
N VAL A 110 25.30 -21.74 -7.44
CA VAL A 110 24.16 -22.15 -8.27
C VAL A 110 23.17 -22.95 -7.41
N GLU A 111 21.91 -22.61 -7.49
CA GLU A 111 20.82 -23.25 -6.75
C GLU A 111 19.71 -23.70 -7.72
N VAL A 112 19.68 -24.97 -8.04
CA VAL A 112 18.68 -25.57 -8.94
C VAL A 112 17.51 -26.07 -8.13
N LYS A 113 16.31 -25.64 -8.50
CA LYS A 113 15.05 -26.18 -8.02
C LYS A 113 14.29 -26.84 -9.15
N ARG A 114 13.99 -28.12 -9.02
CA ARG A 114 13.29 -28.90 -10.03
C ARG A 114 11.90 -29.27 -9.57
N SER A 115 10.87 -28.67 -10.18
CA SER A 115 9.46 -29.06 -9.98
C SER A 115 9.08 -30.18 -10.93
N ASN A 116 9.62 -30.19 -12.14
CA ASN A 116 9.47 -31.27 -13.10
C ASN A 116 10.42 -32.43 -12.77
N LYS A 117 9.87 -33.55 -12.32
CA LYS A 117 10.66 -34.75 -11.99
C LYS A 117 11.15 -35.53 -13.21
N SER A 118 10.60 -35.27 -14.40
CA SER A 118 11.01 -35.90 -15.65
C SER A 118 12.28 -35.28 -16.28
N PHE A 119 12.71 -34.10 -15.81
CA PHE A 119 14.00 -33.53 -16.24
C PHE A 119 15.14 -34.50 -15.86
N PRO A 120 16.05 -34.84 -16.79
CA PRO A 120 16.93 -36.00 -16.63
C PRO A 120 17.95 -35.87 -15.47
N ILE A 121 18.40 -34.64 -15.16
CA ILE A 121 19.46 -34.43 -14.18
C ILE A 121 18.88 -34.04 -12.81
N HIS A 122 19.33 -34.69 -11.73
CA HIS A 122 18.91 -34.33 -10.38
C HIS A 122 19.43 -32.96 -9.96
N SER A 123 18.66 -32.22 -9.16
CA SER A 123 18.99 -30.82 -8.78
C SER A 123 20.39 -30.68 -8.16
N MET A 124 20.82 -31.61 -7.32
CA MET A 124 22.14 -31.55 -6.70
C MET A 124 23.28 -31.78 -7.69
N ASP A 125 23.09 -32.69 -8.64
CA ASP A 125 24.09 -32.96 -9.67
C ASP A 125 24.11 -31.81 -10.67
N TYR A 126 22.95 -31.26 -10.99
CA TYR A 126 22.85 -30.13 -11.91
C TYR A 126 23.46 -28.83 -11.35
N ASN A 127 23.40 -28.62 -10.00
CA ASN A 127 24.18 -27.58 -9.34
C ASN A 127 25.68 -27.68 -9.66
N ARG A 128 26.23 -28.91 -9.66
CA ARG A 128 27.65 -29.16 -9.93
C ARG A 128 27.98 -28.94 -11.42
N VAL A 129 27.11 -29.41 -12.31
CA VAL A 129 27.27 -29.22 -13.77
C VAL A 129 27.28 -27.73 -14.11
N LEU A 130 26.27 -26.99 -13.66
CA LEU A 130 26.17 -25.54 -13.94
C LEU A 130 27.26 -24.72 -13.21
N GLY A 131 27.63 -25.11 -11.99
CA GLY A 131 28.77 -24.50 -11.28
C GLY A 131 30.09 -24.71 -12.01
N GLY A 132 30.34 -25.92 -12.49
CA GLY A 132 31.50 -26.25 -13.32
C GLY A 132 31.54 -25.51 -14.66
N LEU A 133 30.37 -25.33 -15.29
CA LEU A 133 30.24 -24.51 -16.50
C LEU A 133 30.72 -23.07 -16.27
N LEU A 134 30.27 -22.43 -15.18
CA LEU A 134 30.69 -21.06 -14.87
C LEU A 134 32.19 -20.97 -14.57
N LEU A 135 32.74 -21.87 -13.74
CA LEU A 135 34.17 -21.91 -13.43
C LEU A 135 35.05 -22.10 -14.66
N LYS A 136 34.60 -22.87 -15.65
CA LYS A 136 35.34 -23.12 -16.90
C LYS A 136 35.36 -21.90 -17.84
N ASN A 137 34.30 -21.08 -17.81
CA ASN A 137 34.08 -20.03 -18.80
C ASN A 137 34.30 -18.60 -18.31
N ILE A 138 34.40 -18.40 -16.98
CA ILE A 138 34.57 -17.08 -16.37
C ILE A 138 35.82 -17.11 -15.50
N PRO A 139 36.84 -16.27 -15.79
CA PRO A 139 38.06 -16.25 -15.00
C PRO A 139 37.86 -15.57 -13.62
N ASN A 140 38.73 -15.90 -12.66
CA ASN A 140 38.85 -15.26 -11.33
C ASN A 140 37.57 -15.32 -10.48
N ILE A 141 36.76 -16.38 -10.62
CA ILE A 141 35.58 -16.63 -9.76
C ILE A 141 35.77 -17.94 -8.98
N PHE A 142 35.10 -18.04 -7.82
CA PHE A 142 35.10 -19.26 -7.02
C PHE A 142 33.72 -19.55 -6.43
N VAL A 143 33.51 -20.82 -6.03
CA VAL A 143 32.24 -21.23 -5.43
C VAL A 143 32.28 -20.97 -3.92
N ASP A 144 31.29 -20.22 -3.41
CA ASP A 144 30.99 -20.09 -1.98
C ASP A 144 29.54 -20.52 -1.73
N VAL A 145 29.38 -21.62 -0.99
CA VAL A 145 28.04 -22.17 -0.70
C VAL A 145 27.38 -21.52 0.52
N HIS A 146 28.13 -20.74 1.31
CA HIS A 146 27.64 -20.13 2.55
C HIS A 146 27.27 -18.65 2.37
N GLN A 147 28.20 -17.83 1.87
CA GLN A 147 28.06 -16.40 1.71
C GLN A 147 28.51 -15.92 0.32
N PRO A 148 27.88 -16.40 -0.78
CA PRO A 148 28.26 -16.00 -2.11
C PRO A 148 27.87 -14.55 -2.40
N ASP A 149 28.72 -13.82 -3.17
CA ASP A 149 28.38 -12.50 -3.69
C ASP A 149 27.14 -12.57 -4.60
N LYS A 150 27.05 -13.65 -5.39
CA LYS A 150 25.92 -13.87 -6.30
C LYS A 150 25.35 -15.28 -6.18
N LYS A 151 24.02 -15.36 -6.15
CA LYS A 151 23.31 -16.64 -6.13
C LYS A 151 22.49 -16.77 -7.38
N PHE A 152 22.95 -17.61 -8.31
CA PHE A 152 22.19 -17.94 -9.52
C PHE A 152 21.16 -19.02 -9.20
N ARG A 153 19.89 -18.71 -9.41
CA ARG A 153 18.78 -19.65 -9.23
C ARG A 153 18.24 -20.12 -10.57
N VAL A 154 18.06 -21.43 -10.68
CA VAL A 154 17.53 -22.10 -11.87
C VAL A 154 16.31 -22.90 -11.45
N GLU A 155 15.11 -22.41 -11.79
CA GLU A 155 13.85 -23.10 -11.46
C GLU A 155 13.31 -23.82 -12.69
N ILE A 156 13.51 -25.13 -12.73
CA ILE A 156 13.06 -26.01 -13.84
C ILE A 156 11.62 -26.44 -13.56
N ARG A 157 10.72 -26.09 -14.47
CA ARG A 157 9.29 -26.48 -14.45
C ARG A 157 8.98 -27.39 -15.62
N ASP A 158 7.70 -27.66 -15.87
CA ASP A 158 7.31 -28.67 -16.87
C ASP A 158 7.87 -28.38 -18.27
N SER A 159 7.66 -27.18 -18.81
CA SER A 159 8.12 -26.79 -20.15
C SER A 159 9.09 -25.62 -20.15
N LYS A 160 9.11 -24.81 -19.07
CA LYS A 160 9.91 -23.58 -18.99
C LYS A 160 10.81 -23.58 -17.77
N THR A 161 11.99 -22.99 -17.92
CA THR A 161 12.97 -22.76 -16.87
C THR A 161 13.17 -21.27 -16.66
N PHE A 162 13.17 -20.84 -15.39
CA PHE A 162 13.40 -19.47 -14.99
C PHE A 162 14.79 -19.35 -14.36
N ILE A 163 15.62 -18.43 -14.90
CA ILE A 163 17.00 -18.21 -14.44
C ILE A 163 17.13 -16.76 -13.97
N TYR A 164 17.55 -16.56 -12.72
CA TYR A 164 17.67 -15.24 -12.09
C TYR A 164 18.72 -15.22 -10.99
N SER A 165 19.23 -14.02 -10.67
CA SER A 165 20.21 -13.82 -9.59
C SER A 165 19.68 -12.94 -8.46
N ASP A 166 18.80 -12.01 -8.78
CA ASP A 166 18.35 -10.98 -7.84
C ASP A 166 16.90 -11.23 -7.40
N THR A 167 16.60 -10.79 -6.18
CA THR A 167 15.26 -10.84 -5.62
C THR A 167 14.90 -9.45 -5.11
N TYR A 168 13.78 -8.93 -5.57
CA TYR A 168 13.22 -7.64 -5.18
C TYR A 168 12.07 -7.85 -4.21
N TYR A 169 11.88 -6.90 -3.29
CA TYR A 169 10.81 -6.93 -2.30
C TYR A 169 9.72 -5.94 -2.71
N GLY A 170 8.50 -6.44 -2.85
CA GLY A 170 7.31 -5.61 -3.07
C GLY A 170 6.66 -5.15 -1.76
N CYS A 171 5.47 -4.56 -1.85
CA CYS A 171 4.71 -4.07 -0.69
C CYS A 171 4.27 -5.16 0.28
N GLY A 172 4.20 -6.42 -0.16
CA GLY A 172 3.67 -7.52 0.64
C GLY A 172 2.18 -7.37 0.95
N GLY A 173 1.72 -8.03 2.00
CA GLY A 173 0.32 -7.97 2.44
C GLY A 173 -0.65 -8.70 1.52
N TYR A 174 -1.89 -8.20 1.45
CA TYR A 174 -2.96 -8.75 0.63
C TYR A 174 -3.36 -7.78 -0.50
N PRO A 175 -3.76 -8.30 -1.66
CA PRO A 175 -4.27 -7.45 -2.74
C PRO A 175 -5.46 -6.60 -2.28
N VAL A 176 -5.45 -5.32 -2.61
CA VAL A 176 -6.60 -4.44 -2.36
C VAL A 176 -7.83 -5.00 -3.07
N GLY A 177 -8.97 -5.00 -2.37
CA GLY A 177 -10.21 -5.64 -2.83
C GLY A 177 -10.44 -7.03 -2.25
N THR A 178 -9.50 -7.57 -1.46
CA THR A 178 -9.73 -8.83 -0.71
C THR A 178 -10.45 -8.62 0.62
N GLN A 179 -10.60 -7.38 1.06
CA GLN A 179 -11.46 -6.95 2.15
C GLN A 179 -12.46 -5.89 1.65
N PRO A 180 -13.60 -5.76 2.33
CA PRO A 180 -14.58 -4.72 2.04
C PRO A 180 -14.02 -3.31 2.21
N LYS A 181 -14.89 -2.32 1.92
CA LYS A 181 -14.56 -0.89 1.99
C LYS A 181 -14.44 -0.41 3.43
N GLY A 182 -13.42 0.42 3.68
CA GLY A 182 -13.24 1.24 4.88
C GLY A 182 -13.23 2.73 4.53
N MET A 183 -13.69 3.56 5.45
CA MET A 183 -13.68 5.03 5.34
C MET A 183 -12.50 5.57 6.15
N LEU A 184 -11.52 6.16 5.47
CA LEU A 184 -10.33 6.73 6.10
C LEU A 184 -10.57 8.18 6.51
N MET A 185 -10.40 8.50 7.79
CA MET A 185 -10.29 9.90 8.24
C MET A 185 -8.90 10.42 7.83
N LEU A 186 -8.83 11.09 6.69
CA LEU A 186 -7.57 11.63 6.15
C LEU A 186 -7.39 13.07 6.59
N SER A 187 -6.24 13.39 7.15
CA SER A 187 -5.84 14.73 7.55
C SER A 187 -4.49 15.09 6.90
N GLY A 188 -4.06 16.34 7.02
CA GLY A 188 -2.75 16.80 6.58
C GLY A 188 -1.56 16.31 7.43
N GLY A 189 -1.82 15.59 8.53
CA GLY A 189 -0.79 15.06 9.43
C GLY A 189 -0.10 13.79 8.90
N ILE A 190 0.98 13.37 9.60
CA ILE A 190 1.82 12.22 9.22
C ILE A 190 1.08 10.89 9.40
N ASP A 191 0.23 10.78 10.43
CA ASP A 191 -0.28 9.49 10.92
C ASP A 191 -1.41 8.91 10.05
N SER A 192 -2.32 9.76 9.56
CA SER A 192 -3.50 9.31 8.82
C SER A 192 -3.17 8.70 7.44
N PRO A 193 -2.22 9.23 6.64
CA PRO A 193 -1.79 8.56 5.40
C PRO A 193 -1.15 7.20 5.68
N VAL A 194 -0.33 7.09 6.73
CA VAL A 194 0.28 5.82 7.15
C VAL A 194 -0.78 4.81 7.55
N ALA A 195 -1.80 5.23 8.30
CA ALA A 195 -2.93 4.36 8.65
C ALA A 195 -3.68 3.87 7.40
N GLY A 196 -3.92 4.74 6.43
CA GLY A 196 -4.52 4.38 5.14
C GLY A 196 -3.69 3.34 4.38
N TYR A 197 -2.38 3.55 4.27
CA TYR A 197 -1.45 2.61 3.66
C TYR A 197 -1.50 1.23 4.33
N LEU A 198 -1.43 1.19 5.66
CA LEU A 198 -1.46 -0.07 6.42
C LEU A 198 -2.80 -0.80 6.28
N ALA A 199 -3.93 -0.09 6.22
CA ALA A 199 -5.23 -0.69 5.96
C ALA A 199 -5.31 -1.29 4.54
N MET A 200 -4.86 -0.56 3.50
CA MET A 200 -4.78 -1.06 2.13
C MET A 200 -3.86 -2.28 2.03
N LYS A 201 -2.75 -2.30 2.77
CA LYS A 201 -1.83 -3.46 2.85
C LYS A 201 -2.51 -4.72 3.38
N ARG A 202 -3.62 -4.60 4.12
CA ARG A 202 -4.45 -5.73 4.54
C ARG A 202 -5.60 -6.04 3.59
N GLY A 203 -5.62 -5.41 2.41
CA GLY A 203 -6.58 -5.67 1.34
C GLY A 203 -7.85 -4.83 1.40
N VAL A 204 -7.94 -3.86 2.33
CA VAL A 204 -9.11 -2.97 2.47
C VAL A 204 -9.17 -2.02 1.28
N VAL A 205 -10.36 -1.90 0.68
CA VAL A 205 -10.65 -0.82 -0.28
C VAL A 205 -10.89 0.45 0.51
N LEU A 206 -10.23 1.56 0.18
CA LEU A 206 -10.40 2.82 0.91
C LEU A 206 -11.13 3.88 0.08
N GLU A 207 -12.04 4.58 0.74
CA GLU A 207 -12.45 5.94 0.40
C GLU A 207 -12.01 6.85 1.56
N ALA A 208 -11.55 8.07 1.26
CA ALA A 208 -11.05 9.01 2.27
C ALA A 208 -12.10 10.08 2.58
N VAL A 209 -12.10 10.55 3.81
CA VAL A 209 -12.93 11.68 4.28
C VAL A 209 -12.01 12.72 4.89
N TYR A 210 -12.10 13.95 4.40
CA TYR A 210 -11.42 15.12 4.90
C TYR A 210 -12.42 16.11 5.48
N PHE A 211 -12.17 16.54 6.72
CA PHE A 211 -12.94 17.58 7.39
C PHE A 211 -12.24 18.92 7.18
N GLU A 212 -12.86 19.83 6.45
CA GLU A 212 -12.34 21.18 6.25
C GLU A 212 -13.12 22.21 7.07
N ALA A 213 -12.46 23.27 7.45
CA ALA A 213 -13.05 24.36 8.22
C ALA A 213 -12.77 25.72 7.58
N VAL A 214 -13.25 25.93 6.35
CA VAL A 214 -13.13 27.22 5.65
C VAL A 214 -14.09 28.25 6.29
N PRO A 215 -13.65 29.52 6.57
CA PRO A 215 -12.38 30.14 6.18
C PRO A 215 -11.22 29.92 7.17
N HIS A 216 -11.41 29.17 8.24
CA HIS A 216 -10.39 28.97 9.28
C HIS A 216 -9.21 28.10 8.82
N THR A 217 -9.44 27.20 7.87
CA THR A 217 -8.37 26.47 7.16
C THR A 217 -8.18 27.01 5.75
N SER A 218 -6.95 26.98 5.25
CA SER A 218 -6.60 27.52 3.94
C SER A 218 -6.84 26.51 2.81
N LEU A 219 -6.86 27.00 1.55
CA LEU A 219 -6.91 26.15 0.36
C LEU A 219 -5.66 25.27 0.26
N GLU A 220 -4.52 25.74 0.74
CA GLU A 220 -3.26 24.99 0.78
C GLU A 220 -3.38 23.77 1.71
N ALA A 221 -4.14 23.86 2.81
CA ALA A 221 -4.42 22.72 3.67
C ALA A 221 -5.24 21.67 2.93
N ARG A 222 -6.25 22.04 2.14
CA ARG A 222 -7.00 21.12 1.28
C ARG A 222 -6.08 20.50 0.22
N ASN A 223 -5.27 21.29 -0.49
CA ASN A 223 -4.35 20.80 -1.51
C ASN A 223 -3.34 19.81 -0.93
N LYS A 224 -2.80 20.08 0.26
CA LYS A 224 -1.95 19.17 1.01
C LYS A 224 -2.61 17.79 1.22
N VAL A 225 -3.89 17.75 1.62
CA VAL A 225 -4.62 16.50 1.80
C VAL A 225 -4.87 15.79 0.47
N ILE A 226 -5.17 16.52 -0.60
CA ILE A 226 -5.30 15.98 -1.95
C ILE A 226 -3.99 15.32 -2.38
N ASP A 227 -2.84 15.96 -2.16
CA ASP A 227 -1.53 15.43 -2.52
C ASP A 227 -1.17 14.18 -1.70
N LEU A 228 -1.51 14.14 -0.41
CA LEU A 228 -1.40 12.92 0.40
C LEU A 228 -2.30 11.80 -0.14
N CYS A 229 -3.52 12.13 -0.55
CA CYS A 229 -4.45 11.19 -1.17
C CYS A 229 -3.92 10.65 -2.51
N LYS A 230 -3.26 11.49 -3.35
CA LYS A 230 -2.55 11.06 -4.59
C LYS A 230 -1.47 10.02 -4.27
N LYS A 231 -0.65 10.26 -3.22
CA LYS A 231 0.37 9.28 -2.80
C LYS A 231 -0.25 7.94 -2.41
N LEU A 232 -1.38 7.94 -1.71
CA LEU A 232 -2.11 6.71 -1.40
C LEU A 232 -2.74 6.06 -2.65
N ALA A 233 -3.26 6.86 -3.58
CA ALA A 233 -3.83 6.39 -4.85
C ALA A 233 -2.80 5.65 -5.71
N SER A 234 -1.50 5.93 -5.55
CA SER A 234 -0.43 5.19 -6.25
C SER A 234 -0.37 3.70 -5.92
N TYR A 235 -0.94 3.26 -4.80
CA TYR A 235 -1.05 1.85 -4.39
C TYR A 235 -2.36 1.17 -4.83
N THR A 236 -3.30 1.95 -5.34
CA THR A 236 -4.54 1.49 -5.99
C THR A 236 -4.67 2.27 -7.30
N ASP A 237 -5.83 2.39 -7.93
CA ASP A 237 -5.91 3.20 -9.17
C ASP A 237 -6.39 4.61 -8.86
N SER A 238 -7.34 4.69 -7.93
CA SER A 238 -7.92 5.94 -7.49
C SER A 238 -8.47 5.80 -6.07
N ILE A 239 -8.61 6.92 -5.39
CA ILE A 239 -9.30 7.03 -4.11
C ILE A 239 -10.33 8.15 -4.23
N LYS A 240 -11.59 7.87 -3.84
CA LYS A 240 -12.57 8.93 -3.66
C LYS A 240 -12.27 9.67 -2.37
N LEU A 241 -12.14 10.98 -2.47
CA LEU A 241 -11.96 11.89 -1.34
C LEU A 241 -13.26 12.66 -1.14
N HIS A 242 -13.91 12.41 -0.02
CA HIS A 242 -15.11 13.09 0.45
C HIS A 242 -14.70 14.27 1.32
N ILE A 243 -15.07 15.48 0.92
CA ILE A 243 -14.74 16.73 1.60
C ILE A 243 -15.99 17.18 2.36
N VAL A 244 -15.89 17.24 3.67
CA VAL A 244 -16.96 17.62 4.59
C VAL A 244 -16.72 19.05 5.05
N ASN A 245 -17.68 19.95 4.83
CA ASN A 245 -17.65 21.26 5.46
C ASN A 245 -17.99 21.12 6.95
N PHE A 246 -16.98 21.23 7.78
CA PHE A 246 -17.13 21.06 9.24
C PHE A 246 -17.26 22.37 10.00
N THR A 247 -17.09 23.51 9.34
CA THR A 247 -17.13 24.85 9.94
C THR A 247 -18.36 25.11 10.82
N PRO A 248 -19.61 24.87 10.34
CA PRO A 248 -20.78 25.19 11.15
C PRO A 248 -20.81 24.44 12.48
N ILE A 249 -20.45 23.13 12.45
CA ILE A 249 -20.41 22.30 13.67
C ILE A 249 -19.30 22.77 14.60
N GLN A 250 -18.14 23.10 14.05
CA GLN A 250 -16.98 23.56 14.82
C GLN A 250 -17.24 24.88 15.54
N GLU A 251 -17.89 25.84 14.87
CA GLU A 251 -18.27 27.12 15.46
C GLU A 251 -19.31 26.96 16.57
N GLU A 252 -20.32 26.11 16.40
CA GLU A 252 -21.32 25.83 17.43
C GLU A 252 -20.70 25.09 18.65
N ILE A 253 -19.75 24.20 18.45
CA ILE A 253 -19.01 23.58 19.56
C ILE A 253 -18.26 24.65 20.33
N TYR A 254 -17.52 25.53 19.64
CA TYR A 254 -16.72 26.54 20.30
C TYR A 254 -17.55 27.58 21.05
N LYS A 255 -18.74 27.90 20.56
CA LYS A 255 -19.68 28.86 21.15
C LYS A 255 -20.38 28.29 22.37
N ASN A 256 -20.74 27.02 22.37
CA ASN A 256 -21.67 26.46 23.38
C ASN A 256 -21.00 25.51 24.40
N CYS A 257 -19.90 24.86 24.03
CA CYS A 257 -19.26 23.85 24.88
C CYS A 257 -18.13 24.44 25.71
N ARG A 258 -17.81 23.77 26.78
CA ARG A 258 -16.65 24.10 27.61
C ARG A 258 -15.38 23.99 26.78
N GLU A 259 -14.49 24.97 26.89
CA GLU A 259 -13.24 25.06 26.14
C GLU A 259 -12.41 23.75 26.25
N ASP A 260 -12.23 23.20 27.45
CA ASP A 260 -11.45 21.99 27.69
C ASP A 260 -12.05 20.73 27.06
N TYR A 261 -13.36 20.69 26.76
CA TYR A 261 -14.05 19.57 26.10
C TYR A 261 -14.18 19.72 24.59
N CYS A 262 -13.90 20.88 23.99
CA CYS A 262 -14.15 21.15 22.58
C CYS A 262 -13.53 20.09 21.65
N ILE A 263 -12.29 19.64 21.89
CA ILE A 263 -11.65 18.60 21.08
C ILE A 263 -12.40 17.25 21.19
N THR A 264 -12.81 16.88 22.39
CA THR A 264 -13.57 15.64 22.64
C THR A 264 -14.89 15.66 21.86
N ILE A 265 -15.66 16.76 22.00
CA ILE A 265 -16.96 16.91 21.31
C ILE A 265 -16.77 16.94 19.79
N MET A 266 -15.81 17.70 19.28
CA MET A 266 -15.48 17.77 17.87
C MET A 266 -15.18 16.38 17.28
N ARG A 267 -14.36 15.58 17.96
CA ARG A 267 -14.05 14.21 17.52
C ARG A 267 -15.28 13.30 17.57
N ARG A 268 -16.17 13.46 18.54
CA ARG A 268 -17.45 12.74 18.62
C ARG A 268 -18.36 13.07 17.43
N MET A 269 -18.46 14.35 17.03
CA MET A 269 -19.21 14.77 15.83
C MET A 269 -18.60 14.20 14.55
N MET A 270 -17.27 14.24 14.39
CA MET A 270 -16.58 13.63 13.27
C MET A 270 -16.88 12.12 13.16
N TYR A 271 -16.89 11.37 14.27
CA TYR A 271 -17.21 9.93 14.22
C TYR A 271 -18.66 9.66 13.81
N ARG A 272 -19.63 10.49 14.24
CA ARG A 272 -21.03 10.37 13.78
C ARG A 272 -21.14 10.63 12.27
N ILE A 273 -20.46 11.66 11.77
CA ILE A 273 -20.41 11.94 10.32
C ILE A 273 -19.74 10.78 9.58
N MET A 274 -18.62 10.24 10.08
CA MET A 274 -17.95 9.09 9.50
C MET A 274 -18.86 7.87 9.41
N GLU A 275 -19.64 7.57 10.45
CA GLU A 275 -20.60 6.48 10.43
C GLU A 275 -21.72 6.73 9.39
N GLY A 276 -22.24 7.95 9.31
CA GLY A 276 -23.24 8.35 8.32
C GLY A 276 -22.71 8.20 6.88
N LEU A 277 -21.52 8.72 6.62
CA LEU A 277 -20.85 8.57 5.31
C LEU A 277 -20.53 7.10 4.99
N ALA A 278 -20.08 6.33 5.99
CA ALA A 278 -19.84 4.90 5.79
C ALA A 278 -21.13 4.18 5.40
N LYS A 279 -22.26 4.46 6.03
CA LYS A 279 -23.57 3.92 5.64
C LYS A 279 -23.96 4.36 4.22
N LYS A 280 -23.81 5.65 3.89
CA LYS A 280 -24.14 6.23 2.57
C LYS A 280 -23.31 5.60 1.43
N TYR A 281 -22.03 5.34 1.68
CA TYR A 281 -21.09 4.83 0.67
C TYR A 281 -20.73 3.34 0.83
N HIS A 282 -21.46 2.61 1.66
CA HIS A 282 -21.27 1.17 1.91
C HIS A 282 -19.89 0.79 2.47
N GLY A 283 -19.33 1.62 3.35
CA GLY A 283 -18.16 1.31 4.15
C GLY A 283 -18.55 0.48 5.38
N LEU A 284 -17.71 -0.48 5.76
CA LEU A 284 -17.97 -1.35 6.93
C LEU A 284 -17.19 -0.95 8.17
N VAL A 285 -16.13 -0.15 8.01
CA VAL A 285 -15.24 0.24 9.10
C VAL A 285 -14.79 1.68 8.93
N ILE A 286 -14.49 2.35 10.03
CA ILE A 286 -13.76 3.62 10.07
C ILE A 286 -12.28 3.29 10.24
N VAL A 287 -11.41 3.98 9.50
CA VAL A 287 -9.96 3.87 9.63
C VAL A 287 -9.41 5.25 10.02
N ASN A 288 -8.55 5.32 11.02
CA ASN A 288 -7.90 6.57 11.38
C ASN A 288 -6.44 6.41 11.83
N GLY A 289 -5.74 7.54 11.96
CA GLY A 289 -4.33 7.61 12.33
C GLY A 289 -4.10 7.90 13.82
N GLU A 290 -5.01 7.53 14.72
CA GLU A 290 -4.81 7.72 16.14
C GLU A 290 -3.73 6.78 16.69
N SER A 291 -2.76 7.35 17.46
CA SER A 291 -1.73 6.62 18.21
C SER A 291 -1.89 6.87 19.71
N ILE A 292 -1.85 5.81 20.51
CA ILE A 292 -2.16 5.87 21.95
C ILE A 292 -1.19 6.83 22.65
N GLY A 293 -1.77 7.83 23.36
CA GLY A 293 -1.02 8.76 24.20
C GLY A 293 -0.25 9.86 23.45
N GLN A 294 -0.38 9.97 22.12
CA GLN A 294 0.35 10.97 21.36
C GLN A 294 -0.13 12.41 21.63
N VAL A 295 -1.44 12.61 21.74
CA VAL A 295 -2.08 13.90 22.08
C VAL A 295 -3.24 13.71 23.03
N ALA A 296 -3.79 14.79 23.58
CA ALA A 296 -4.86 14.75 24.59
C ALA A 296 -6.09 13.93 24.19
N SER A 297 -6.53 14.00 22.93
CA SER A 297 -7.66 13.22 22.42
C SER A 297 -7.33 11.74 22.17
N GLN A 298 -6.09 11.33 22.31
CA GLN A 298 -5.60 9.96 22.03
C GLN A 298 -5.18 9.20 23.28
N THR A 299 -5.54 9.67 24.49
CA THR A 299 -5.49 8.82 25.68
C THR A 299 -6.55 7.73 25.58
N LEU A 300 -6.38 6.60 26.23
CA LEU A 300 -7.36 5.51 26.19
C LEU A 300 -8.73 5.96 26.71
N THR A 301 -8.75 6.83 27.72
CA THR A 301 -9.99 7.42 28.24
C THR A 301 -10.67 8.29 27.20
N SER A 302 -9.92 9.20 26.55
CA SER A 302 -10.45 10.05 25.48
C SER A 302 -10.96 9.21 24.30
N MET A 303 -10.18 8.23 23.84
CA MET A 303 -10.59 7.32 22.77
C MET A 303 -11.88 6.56 23.12
N SER A 304 -12.03 6.09 24.37
CA SER A 304 -13.24 5.39 24.83
C SER A 304 -14.47 6.28 24.75
N VAL A 305 -14.37 7.51 25.29
CA VAL A 305 -15.46 8.49 25.26
C VAL A 305 -15.79 8.95 23.84
N ILE A 306 -14.78 9.19 23.00
CA ILE A 306 -14.97 9.57 21.59
C ILE A 306 -15.63 8.42 20.82
N ASN A 307 -15.18 7.20 20.99
CA ASN A 307 -15.68 6.05 20.24
C ASN A 307 -17.12 5.63 20.65
N SER A 308 -17.59 6.04 21.84
CA SER A 308 -18.91 5.64 22.35
C SER A 308 -20.10 6.13 21.51
N VAL A 309 -19.88 7.03 20.53
CA VAL A 309 -20.92 7.54 19.62
C VAL A 309 -21.20 6.62 18.44
N THR A 310 -20.39 5.60 18.21
CA THR A 310 -20.55 4.66 17.10
C THR A 310 -20.29 3.23 17.54
N ASN A 311 -21.09 2.30 17.00
CA ASN A 311 -20.86 0.87 17.10
C ASN A 311 -20.09 0.30 15.89
N MET A 312 -19.76 1.14 14.92
CA MET A 312 -18.96 0.74 13.76
C MET A 312 -17.53 0.43 14.20
N PRO A 313 -16.92 -0.67 13.74
CA PRO A 313 -15.52 -0.96 14.06
C PRO A 313 -14.61 0.19 13.62
N VAL A 314 -13.77 0.67 14.54
CA VAL A 314 -12.75 1.68 14.26
C VAL A 314 -11.38 1.02 14.28
N ILE A 315 -10.75 0.96 13.10
CA ILE A 315 -9.42 0.39 12.92
C ILE A 315 -8.39 1.51 13.05
N ARG A 316 -7.43 1.31 13.95
CA ARG A 316 -6.33 2.24 14.24
C ARG A 316 -4.99 1.57 13.93
N PRO A 317 -4.55 1.53 12.67
CA PRO A 317 -3.38 0.73 12.27
C PRO A 317 -2.07 1.18 12.93
N VAL A 318 -1.99 2.43 13.37
CA VAL A 318 -0.79 3.04 13.99
C VAL A 318 -0.89 3.16 15.52
N ALA A 319 -1.94 2.63 16.14
CA ALA A 319 -2.23 2.85 17.56
C ALA A 319 -1.09 2.45 18.50
N CYS A 320 -0.33 1.41 18.15
CA CYS A 320 0.76 0.87 18.97
C CYS A 320 2.15 1.13 18.38
N LEU A 321 2.25 1.96 17.35
CA LEU A 321 3.53 2.36 16.76
C LEU A 321 4.03 3.64 17.44
N ASP A 322 5.33 3.72 17.67
CA ASP A 322 5.94 4.97 18.10
C ASP A 322 6.05 5.98 16.93
N LYS A 323 6.37 7.23 17.26
CA LYS A 323 6.41 8.29 16.25
C LYS A 323 7.50 8.07 15.19
N LEU A 324 8.61 7.46 15.55
CA LEU A 324 9.71 7.20 14.60
C LEU A 324 9.32 6.09 13.63
N GLU A 325 8.68 5.02 14.10
CA GLU A 325 8.16 3.95 13.23
C GLU A 325 7.14 4.50 12.21
N ILE A 326 6.25 5.40 12.65
CA ILE A 326 5.27 6.04 11.76
C ILE A 326 5.99 6.92 10.72
N ILE A 327 6.99 7.71 11.13
CA ILE A 327 7.79 8.56 10.25
C ILE A 327 8.55 7.72 9.22
N ASP A 328 9.12 6.59 9.61
CA ASP A 328 9.83 5.69 8.68
C ASP A 328 8.91 5.12 7.61
N ILE A 329 7.67 4.78 7.99
CA ILE A 329 6.66 4.37 7.02
C ILE A 329 6.27 5.55 6.12
N ALA A 330 6.03 6.75 6.68
CA ALA A 330 5.65 7.94 5.93
C ALA A 330 6.70 8.32 4.87
N ARG A 331 8.00 8.22 5.22
CA ARG A 331 9.10 8.42 4.26
C ARG A 331 9.08 7.39 3.15
N ARG A 332 8.89 6.12 3.50
CA ARG A 332 8.83 5.01 2.53
C ARG A 332 7.70 5.14 1.51
N ILE A 333 6.59 5.75 1.91
CA ILE A 333 5.41 5.95 1.05
C ILE A 333 5.33 7.36 0.47
N ASP A 334 6.40 8.15 0.56
CA ASP A 334 6.53 9.52 0.03
C ASP A 334 5.46 10.51 0.55
N THR A 335 4.97 10.32 1.79
CA THR A 335 3.97 11.21 2.39
C THR A 335 4.59 12.17 3.42
N TYR A 336 5.80 11.90 3.91
CA TYR A 336 6.41 12.67 5.00
C TYR A 336 6.60 14.13 4.66
N ASP A 337 7.25 14.45 3.53
CA ASP A 337 7.58 15.82 3.15
C ASP A 337 6.33 16.67 2.89
N ILE A 338 5.25 16.05 2.39
CA ILE A 338 3.96 16.72 2.23
C ILE A 338 3.34 16.96 3.62
N SER A 339 3.38 15.96 4.51
CA SER A 339 2.74 16.04 5.83
C SER A 339 3.33 17.12 6.74
N ILE A 340 4.62 17.46 6.59
CA ILE A 340 5.29 18.49 7.40
C ILE A 340 5.12 19.92 6.87
N LEU A 341 4.44 20.12 5.73
CA LEU A 341 4.12 21.48 5.25
C LEU A 341 3.30 22.22 6.30
N PRO A 342 3.54 23.55 6.49
CA PRO A 342 3.00 24.33 7.61
C PRO A 342 1.55 24.78 7.37
N PHE A 343 0.67 23.89 6.92
CA PHE A 343 -0.74 24.15 6.71
C PHE A 343 -1.55 23.40 7.75
N GLU A 344 -2.37 24.12 8.52
CA GLU A 344 -3.09 23.60 9.67
C GLU A 344 -4.37 22.86 9.27
N ASP A 345 -4.66 21.77 9.99
CA ASP A 345 -5.93 21.03 9.88
C ASP A 345 -7.03 21.66 10.76
N CYS A 346 -8.29 21.32 10.51
CA CYS A 346 -9.43 21.82 11.29
C CYS A 346 -9.29 21.58 12.80
N CYS A 347 -8.63 20.50 13.22
CA CYS A 347 -8.43 20.19 14.64
C CYS A 347 -7.44 21.09 15.36
N THR A 348 -6.63 21.87 14.64
CA THR A 348 -5.60 22.75 15.22
C THR A 348 -6.04 24.22 15.27
N VAL A 349 -7.11 24.58 14.58
CA VAL A 349 -7.60 25.96 14.50
C VAL A 349 -8.12 26.50 15.85
N PHE A 350 -8.82 25.64 16.60
CA PHE A 350 -9.42 26.00 17.90
C PHE A 350 -8.90 25.11 19.01
N VAL A 351 -7.59 25.13 19.24
CA VAL A 351 -6.99 24.30 20.29
C VAL A 351 -7.16 24.98 21.64
N PRO A 352 -7.83 24.34 22.61
CA PRO A 352 -7.91 24.84 23.98
C PRO A 352 -6.53 24.88 24.64
N ARG A 353 -6.32 25.84 25.54
CA ARG A 353 -5.06 25.94 26.31
C ARG A 353 -4.78 24.68 27.14
N HIS A 354 -5.83 24.08 27.67
CA HIS A 354 -5.75 22.91 28.55
C HIS A 354 -6.84 21.89 28.16
N PRO A 355 -6.65 21.10 27.08
CA PRO A 355 -7.62 20.09 26.69
C PRO A 355 -7.73 18.99 27.75
N VAL A 356 -8.94 18.52 28.02
CA VAL A 356 -9.17 17.41 28.95
C VAL A 356 -8.51 16.13 28.42
N ILE A 357 -7.70 15.47 29.26
CA ILE A 357 -7.00 14.21 28.92
C ILE A 357 -7.74 12.97 29.42
N ASN A 358 -8.66 13.15 30.39
CA ASN A 358 -9.51 12.12 30.94
C ASN A 358 -10.98 12.60 30.95
N PRO A 359 -11.61 12.77 29.77
CA PRO A 359 -12.99 13.23 29.71
C PRO A 359 -13.94 12.21 30.33
N ARG A 360 -14.98 12.72 30.99
CA ARG A 360 -16.08 11.90 31.48
C ARG A 360 -17.16 11.82 30.42
N LEU A 361 -17.75 10.63 30.26
CA LEU A 361 -18.79 10.40 29.25
C LEU A 361 -20.06 11.22 29.53
N ASP A 362 -20.51 11.26 30.78
CA ASP A 362 -21.68 12.03 31.20
C ASP A 362 -21.51 13.52 30.88
N VAL A 363 -20.37 14.12 31.24
CA VAL A 363 -20.06 15.52 30.92
C VAL A 363 -19.99 15.73 29.40
N SER A 364 -19.40 14.80 28.66
CA SER A 364 -19.33 14.92 27.17
C SER A 364 -20.73 14.91 26.56
N ILE A 365 -21.66 14.10 27.08
CA ILE A 365 -23.07 14.08 26.67
C ILE A 365 -23.77 15.38 27.01
N GLU A 366 -23.55 15.93 28.23
CA GLU A 366 -24.08 17.22 28.61
C GLU A 366 -23.60 18.34 27.70
N GLU A 367 -22.31 18.37 27.38
CA GLU A 367 -21.72 19.40 26.53
C GLU A 367 -22.25 19.33 25.09
N GLU A 368 -22.34 18.13 24.47
CA GLU A 368 -22.84 17.98 23.10
C GLU A 368 -24.37 18.29 22.99
N ASN A 369 -25.12 18.15 24.04
CA ASN A 369 -26.56 18.47 24.05
C ASN A 369 -26.87 19.97 24.20
N LYS A 370 -25.87 20.84 24.31
CA LYS A 370 -26.06 22.29 24.37
C LYS A 370 -26.42 22.94 23.04
N PHE A 371 -26.30 22.21 21.96
CA PHE A 371 -26.66 22.67 20.60
C PHE A 371 -27.30 21.52 19.81
N ASP A 372 -28.07 21.86 18.75
CA ASP A 372 -28.69 20.87 17.89
C ASP A 372 -27.69 20.32 16.89
N TYR A 373 -26.87 19.34 17.33
CA TYR A 373 -25.90 18.71 16.46
C TYR A 373 -26.49 17.72 15.45
N SER A 374 -27.70 17.20 15.70
CA SER A 374 -28.29 16.13 14.85
C SER A 374 -28.56 16.64 13.45
N GLY A 375 -29.29 17.76 13.33
CA GLY A 375 -29.57 18.39 12.03
C GLY A 375 -28.29 18.81 11.30
N MET A 376 -27.30 19.33 12.05
CA MET A 376 -26.02 19.75 11.46
C MET A 376 -25.18 18.57 10.93
N ILE A 377 -25.25 17.39 11.58
CA ILE A 377 -24.60 16.17 11.08
C ILE A 377 -25.24 15.71 9.78
N ASP A 378 -26.59 15.69 9.72
CA ASP A 378 -27.33 15.30 8.54
C ASP A 378 -26.99 16.23 7.36
N GLU A 379 -26.99 17.55 7.58
CA GLU A 379 -26.59 18.55 6.60
C GLU A 379 -25.15 18.36 6.12
N ALA A 380 -24.21 18.08 7.03
CA ALA A 380 -22.81 17.82 6.66
C ALA A 380 -22.64 16.57 5.82
N ILE A 381 -23.44 15.52 6.05
CA ILE A 381 -23.46 14.28 5.27
C ILE A 381 -24.09 14.50 3.89
N ASP A 382 -25.13 15.32 3.82
CA ASP A 382 -25.86 15.56 2.57
C ASP A 382 -25.11 16.51 1.63
N SER A 383 -24.43 17.52 2.19
CA SER A 383 -23.67 18.54 1.44
C SER A 383 -22.25 18.11 1.06
N VAL A 384 -21.83 16.88 1.41
CA VAL A 384 -20.46 16.38 1.15
C VAL A 384 -20.12 16.48 -0.36
N SER A 385 -18.99 17.09 -0.68
CA SER A 385 -18.43 17.06 -2.04
C SER A 385 -17.46 15.89 -2.20
N THR A 386 -17.45 15.26 -3.38
CA THR A 386 -16.58 14.11 -3.64
C THR A 386 -15.77 14.33 -4.89
N ILE A 387 -14.45 14.13 -4.78
CA ILE A 387 -13.53 14.12 -5.91
C ILE A 387 -12.88 12.75 -6.05
N VAL A 388 -12.56 12.36 -7.29
CA VAL A 388 -11.79 11.14 -7.57
C VAL A 388 -10.32 11.54 -7.73
N VAL A 389 -9.48 11.06 -6.83
CA VAL A 389 -8.05 11.33 -6.83
C VAL A 389 -7.32 10.15 -7.47
N VAL A 390 -6.53 10.42 -8.50
CA VAL A 390 -5.70 9.46 -9.25
C VAL A 390 -4.23 9.77 -9.06
N ASP A 391 -3.35 8.79 -9.30
CA ASP A 391 -1.89 8.96 -9.18
C ASP A 391 -1.27 9.74 -10.36
N LYS A 392 -2.02 9.94 -11.46
CA LYS A 392 -1.50 10.64 -12.65
C LYS A 392 -1.16 12.09 -12.31
N THR A 393 0.08 12.49 -12.60
CA THR A 393 0.51 13.88 -12.61
C THR A 393 -0.13 14.60 -13.82
N GLU A 394 -0.51 15.86 -13.68
CA GLU A 394 -1.18 16.65 -14.74
C GLU A 394 -0.37 16.77 -16.05
N ASP A 395 0.92 16.42 -16.04
CA ASP A 395 1.79 16.45 -17.22
C ASP A 395 1.41 15.44 -18.33
N GLU A 396 0.64 14.38 -18.03
CA GLU A 396 0.16 13.43 -19.04
C GLU A 396 -1.11 13.92 -19.78
N PHE A 397 -1.75 14.99 -19.32
CA PHE A 397 -2.93 15.58 -20.01
C PHE A 397 -2.58 16.59 -21.09
N GLN A 398 -1.33 17.10 -21.16
CA GLN A 398 -0.91 18.07 -22.20
C GLN A 398 -0.61 17.42 -23.56
N GLU A 399 -0.48 16.09 -23.66
CA GLU A 399 -0.29 15.39 -24.93
C GLU A 399 -1.60 15.08 -25.68
N PHE A 400 -2.76 15.39 -25.12
CA PHE A 400 -4.08 15.14 -25.73
C PHE A 400 -4.89 16.42 -26.04
N LEU A 401 -4.30 17.59 -25.91
CA LEU A 401 -4.84 18.87 -26.37
C LEU A 401 -3.98 19.44 -27.51
#